data_0de67882e41f329d21abf8908aa0283f
#
_entry.id   0de67882e41f329d21abf8908aa0283f
#
_cell.length_a   1.000
_cell.length_b   1.000
_cell.length_c   1.000
_cell.angle_alpha   90.00
_cell.angle_beta   90.00
_cell.angle_gamma   90.00
#
_symmetry.space_group_name_H-M   'P 1'
#
loop_
_entity.id
_entity.type
_entity.pdbx_description
1 polymer ?
#
loop_
_entity_poly.entity_id
_entity_poly.type
_entity_poly.pdbx_seq_one_letter_code
_entity_poly.pdbx_strand_id
1 'polypeptide(L)'
;MADVIILLSFSMLPILAYSQIQKGEDLPIKNITIDMKTMLLRWTNVENVNNVTCSVKILSKLVYQMKATNNHRCKIKNFHSWCQGVDFVIEGFSGKRFSETFHLPQRGEEGTTKENVSCEIHDANFMGCKWTVRNTPGDIHYQFFYSQSPLTFVNRECPNYKTDSEGRRVGCHFDNLSEFPNPYPYHFLVTGTSNGREVQCTDDNISLWDIEIFKPPNVTINCTSLRCRLQWQIPKTIQFQDNAFEYQLQIQKIGDKNFSEVVFNIKRTTNYDYTISYGKYTVKIRTRKLFYKNWSEWSEPQEFGEEVRKDNSLPVIMSLLGIAFIMLLIMGYLCKRYYVLQKIIPTVLYIRRPS
;
A
#
# COMPACT_ATOMS: atom_id res chain seq x y z
N MET A 1 8.47 53.37 -19.78
CA MET A 1 7.97 52.05 -19.31
C MET A 1 9.09 51.08 -19.57
N ALA A 2 9.88 50.83 -18.58
CA ALA A 2 11.09 49.99 -18.69
C ALA A 2 10.78 48.64 -18.02
N ASP A 3 10.74 47.60 -18.83
CA ASP A 3 10.61 46.24 -18.39
C ASP A 3 11.87 45.81 -17.63
N VAL A 4 11.72 45.62 -16.32
CA VAL A 4 12.78 45.09 -15.48
C VAL A 4 12.73 43.56 -15.64
N ILE A 5 13.58 43.03 -16.52
CA ILE A 5 13.88 41.60 -16.59
C ILE A 5 14.69 41.27 -15.34
N ILE A 6 14.05 40.67 -14.35
CA ILE A 6 14.73 40.05 -13.21
C ILE A 6 15.33 38.72 -13.73
N LEU A 7 16.58 38.78 -14.15
CA LEU A 7 17.42 37.63 -14.30
C LEU A 7 17.69 37.03 -12.92
N LEU A 8 16.87 36.02 -12.54
CA LEU A 8 17.21 35.12 -11.47
C LEU A 8 18.48 34.38 -11.87
N SER A 9 19.60 34.89 -11.45
CA SER A 9 20.88 34.21 -11.49
C SER A 9 20.74 32.95 -10.58
N PHE A 10 20.49 31.83 -11.24
CA PHE A 10 20.80 30.54 -10.62
C PHE A 10 22.31 30.58 -10.32
N SER A 11 22.64 30.83 -9.07
CA SER A 11 23.99 30.66 -8.58
C SER A 11 24.34 29.21 -8.79
N MET A 12 25.15 29.01 -9.84
CA MET A 12 25.87 27.76 -10.02
C MET A 12 26.60 27.50 -8.72
N LEU A 13 26.10 26.52 -7.96
CA LEU A 13 26.80 26.03 -6.79
C LEU A 13 28.24 25.72 -7.24
N PRO A 14 29.24 26.28 -6.57
CA PRO A 14 30.63 26.03 -6.95
C PRO A 14 30.85 24.51 -6.87
N ILE A 15 31.58 24.02 -7.88
CA ILE A 15 32.09 22.65 -7.91
C ILE A 15 33.03 22.56 -6.70
N LEU A 16 32.50 22.23 -5.54
CA LEU A 16 33.27 21.96 -4.34
C LEU A 16 33.98 20.61 -4.55
N ALA A 17 35.17 20.67 -5.09
CA ALA A 17 36.15 19.62 -4.89
C ALA A 17 36.52 19.65 -3.42
N TYR A 18 35.87 18.79 -2.63
CA TYR A 18 36.20 18.65 -1.21
C TYR A 18 37.54 17.92 -1.11
N SER A 19 38.56 18.61 -0.62
CA SER A 19 39.88 18.05 -0.36
C SER A 19 40.10 17.97 1.13
N GLN A 20 40.24 16.77 1.68
CA GLN A 20 40.75 16.62 3.05
C GLN A 20 42.28 16.75 3.06
N ILE A 21 42.77 17.66 3.85
CA ILE A 21 44.20 17.76 4.18
C ILE A 21 44.47 16.75 5.29
N GLN A 22 45.10 15.63 4.96
CA GLN A 22 45.52 14.63 5.94
C GLN A 22 46.77 15.07 6.68
N LYS A 23 46.70 14.98 8.02
CA LYS A 23 47.88 15.13 8.92
C LYS A 23 48.53 13.77 9.09
N GLY A 24 49.77 13.65 8.57
CA GLY A 24 50.87 12.87 9.08
C GLY A 24 50.69 11.37 9.26
N GLU A 25 50.88 10.62 8.18
CA GLU A 25 51.53 9.30 8.06
C GLU A 25 51.91 9.13 6.57
N ASP A 26 52.98 8.37 6.28
CA ASP A 26 53.37 8.05 4.90
C ASP A 26 52.34 7.08 4.30
N LEU A 27 51.23 7.65 3.83
CA LEU A 27 50.14 6.91 3.20
C LEU A 27 50.47 6.65 1.72
N PRO A 28 50.18 5.45 1.22
CA PRO A 28 50.46 5.09 -0.19
C PRO A 28 49.62 5.86 -1.20
N ILE A 29 48.56 6.57 -0.76
CA ILE A 29 47.71 7.41 -1.57
C ILE A 29 47.51 8.78 -0.91
N LYS A 30 47.44 9.84 -1.74
CA LYS A 30 47.22 11.24 -1.31
C LYS A 30 46.22 11.95 -2.22
N ASN A 31 45.81 13.16 -1.83
CA ASN A 31 44.92 14.03 -2.60
C ASN A 31 43.62 13.35 -3.04
N ILE A 32 42.94 12.74 -2.10
CA ILE A 32 41.65 12.12 -2.37
C ILE A 32 40.64 13.22 -2.61
N THR A 33 39.97 13.15 -3.78
CA THR A 33 38.94 14.09 -4.22
C THR A 33 37.76 13.36 -4.82
N ILE A 34 36.57 13.91 -4.64
CA ILE A 34 35.37 13.43 -5.29
C ILE A 34 34.75 14.53 -6.16
N ASP A 35 34.52 14.18 -7.41
CA ASP A 35 33.69 14.98 -8.30
C ASP A 35 32.22 14.52 -8.15
N MET A 36 31.45 15.34 -7.46
CA MET A 36 30.04 15.07 -7.14
C MET A 36 29.15 15.01 -8.39
N LYS A 37 29.53 15.71 -9.46
CA LYS A 37 28.77 15.75 -10.71
C LYS A 37 28.88 14.46 -11.52
N THR A 38 30.10 13.89 -11.54
CA THR A 38 30.36 12.64 -12.27
C THR A 38 30.43 11.41 -11.37
N MET A 39 30.34 11.58 -10.06
CA MET A 39 30.52 10.55 -9.04
C MET A 39 31.86 9.81 -9.20
N LEU A 40 32.89 10.56 -9.42
CA LEU A 40 34.22 10.04 -9.65
C LEU A 40 35.15 10.38 -8.51
N LEU A 41 35.46 9.36 -7.70
CA LEU A 41 36.47 9.41 -6.64
C LEU A 41 37.85 9.22 -7.28
N ARG A 42 38.80 10.11 -6.98
CA ARG A 42 40.17 10.11 -7.50
C ARG A 42 41.17 10.32 -6.38
N TRP A 43 42.35 9.77 -6.55
CA TRP A 43 43.49 9.99 -5.66
C TRP A 43 44.82 9.88 -6.42
N THR A 44 45.87 10.30 -5.80
CA THR A 44 47.23 10.18 -6.32
C THR A 44 47.96 9.07 -5.60
N ASN A 45 48.52 8.12 -6.34
CA ASN A 45 49.37 7.10 -5.79
C ASN A 45 50.76 7.68 -5.49
N VAL A 46 51.25 7.54 -4.29
CA VAL A 46 52.60 7.95 -3.86
C VAL A 46 53.55 6.78 -4.04
N GLU A 47 53.06 5.58 -3.84
CA GLU A 47 53.73 4.33 -3.98
C GLU A 47 53.08 3.41 -5.00
N ASN A 48 53.69 2.27 -5.31
CA ASN A 48 53.07 1.27 -6.16
C ASN A 48 51.95 0.57 -5.43
N VAL A 49 50.70 0.86 -5.81
CA VAL A 49 49.47 0.27 -5.17
C VAL A 49 48.80 -0.71 -6.11
N ASN A 50 48.35 -1.84 -5.53
CA ASN A 50 47.71 -2.92 -6.27
C ASN A 50 46.39 -3.33 -5.57
N ASN A 51 45.50 -3.96 -6.36
CA ASN A 51 44.24 -4.52 -5.86
C ASN A 51 43.37 -3.51 -5.10
N VAL A 52 43.29 -2.30 -5.63
CA VAL A 52 42.52 -1.24 -4.96
C VAL A 52 41.02 -1.43 -5.18
N THR A 53 40.30 -1.36 -4.07
CA THR A 53 38.81 -1.41 -4.04
C THR A 53 38.29 -0.15 -3.36
N CYS A 54 37.15 0.32 -3.83
CA CYS A 54 36.40 1.40 -3.22
C CYS A 54 35.08 0.87 -2.67
N SER A 55 34.81 1.23 -1.44
CA SER A 55 33.53 0.92 -0.78
C SER A 55 32.82 2.22 -0.39
N VAL A 56 31.51 2.21 -0.50
CA VAL A 56 30.63 3.30 -0.05
C VAL A 56 29.88 2.82 1.17
N LYS A 57 30.00 3.54 2.27
CA LYS A 57 29.28 3.24 3.52
C LYS A 57 28.40 4.42 3.91
N ILE A 58 27.16 4.11 4.33
CA ILE A 58 26.22 5.07 4.92
C ILE A 58 25.88 4.56 6.31
N LEU A 59 26.00 5.40 7.32
CA LEU A 59 25.80 5.01 8.73
C LEU A 59 26.56 3.71 9.06
N SER A 60 27.81 3.61 8.60
CA SER A 60 28.70 2.45 8.77
C SER A 60 28.27 1.16 8.08
N LYS A 61 27.13 1.16 7.34
CA LYS A 61 26.68 0.01 6.54
C LYS A 61 27.28 0.08 5.13
N LEU A 62 27.84 -1.03 4.67
CA LEU A 62 28.32 -1.17 3.29
C LEU A 62 27.12 -1.15 2.33
N VAL A 63 27.10 -0.15 1.45
CA VAL A 63 26.07 0.01 0.40
C VAL A 63 26.57 -0.52 -0.92
N TYR A 64 27.81 -0.24 -1.25
CA TYR A 64 28.38 -0.57 -2.55
C TYR A 64 29.90 -0.79 -2.46
N GLN A 65 30.42 -1.72 -3.27
CA GLN A 65 31.85 -1.98 -3.40
C GLN A 65 32.25 -2.23 -4.85
N MET A 66 33.39 -1.70 -5.27
CA MET A 66 33.91 -1.87 -6.63
C MET A 66 35.43 -1.92 -6.67
N LYS A 67 35.98 -2.45 -7.74
CA LYS A 67 37.43 -2.35 -8.05
C LYS A 67 37.75 -0.99 -8.66
N ALA A 68 38.87 -0.41 -8.26
CA ALA A 68 39.37 0.83 -8.82
C ALA A 68 39.85 0.62 -10.28
N THR A 69 39.58 1.62 -11.11
CA THR A 69 40.15 1.67 -12.48
C THR A 69 41.56 2.22 -12.38
N ASN A 70 42.55 1.49 -12.94
CA ASN A 70 43.96 1.84 -12.90
C ASN A 70 44.51 2.16 -11.51
N ASN A 71 43.93 1.57 -10.46
CA ASN A 71 44.32 1.74 -9.07
C ASN A 71 44.35 3.20 -8.55
N HIS A 72 43.72 4.16 -9.22
CA HIS A 72 43.69 5.57 -8.79
C HIS A 72 42.33 6.28 -8.93
N ARG A 73 41.30 5.57 -9.35
CA ARG A 73 39.94 6.15 -9.47
C ARG A 73 38.84 5.12 -9.35
N CYS A 74 37.71 5.51 -8.75
CA CYS A 74 36.48 4.74 -8.74
C CYS A 74 35.31 5.58 -9.25
N LYS A 75 34.57 5.06 -10.23
CA LYS A 75 33.34 5.67 -10.68
C LYS A 75 32.16 5.00 -9.96
N ILE A 76 31.58 5.70 -9.01
CA ILE A 76 30.47 5.20 -8.21
C ILE A 76 29.22 5.28 -9.06
N LYS A 77 28.55 4.13 -9.26
CA LYS A 77 27.31 4.04 -10.01
C LYS A 77 26.14 3.90 -9.06
N ASN A 78 24.98 4.45 -9.43
CA ASN A 78 23.72 4.28 -8.71
C ASN A 78 23.77 4.72 -7.23
N PHE A 79 24.56 5.74 -6.92
CA PHE A 79 24.60 6.32 -5.60
C PHE A 79 23.62 7.49 -5.51
N HIS A 80 22.70 7.44 -4.55
CA HIS A 80 21.55 8.33 -4.51
C HIS A 80 21.26 8.94 -3.14
N SER A 81 22.08 8.71 -2.15
CA SER A 81 21.83 9.24 -0.81
C SER A 81 22.81 10.38 -0.51
N TRP A 82 22.36 11.60 -0.70
CA TRP A 82 23.18 12.80 -0.50
C TRP A 82 22.98 13.45 0.86
N CYS A 83 21.85 13.16 1.50
CA CYS A 83 21.43 13.81 2.72
C CYS A 83 22.03 13.21 3.98
N GLN A 84 22.50 11.96 3.87
CA GLN A 84 23.19 11.28 4.97
C GLN A 84 24.70 11.37 4.73
N GLY A 85 25.49 11.56 5.79
CA GLY A 85 26.95 11.52 5.66
C GLY A 85 27.40 10.20 5.04
N VAL A 86 28.40 10.27 4.18
CA VAL A 86 28.89 9.13 3.41
C VAL A 86 30.39 8.96 3.59
N ASP A 87 30.78 7.72 3.88
CA ASP A 87 32.18 7.31 3.94
C ASP A 87 32.57 6.59 2.66
N PHE A 88 33.52 7.14 1.93
CA PHE A 88 34.20 6.48 0.82
C PHE A 88 35.47 5.82 1.33
N VAL A 89 35.49 4.50 1.39
CA VAL A 89 36.64 3.74 1.90
C VAL A 89 37.42 3.18 0.73
N ILE A 90 38.71 3.52 0.66
CA ILE A 90 39.66 3.06 -0.36
C ILE A 90 40.59 2.07 0.31
N GLU A 91 40.55 0.82 -0.11
CA GLU A 91 41.38 -0.25 0.42
C GLU A 91 42.27 -0.85 -0.67
N GLY A 92 43.50 -1.18 -0.35
CA GLY A 92 44.44 -1.74 -1.30
C GLY A 92 45.67 -2.32 -0.63
N PHE A 93 46.68 -2.60 -1.47
CA PHE A 93 47.95 -3.18 -1.05
C PHE A 93 49.13 -2.41 -1.62
N SER A 94 50.05 -1.97 -0.73
CA SER A 94 51.35 -1.38 -1.06
C SER A 94 52.38 -1.92 -0.10
N GLY A 95 52.96 -3.09 -0.41
CA GLY A 95 53.79 -3.83 0.58
C GLY A 95 53.02 -4.35 1.79
N LYS A 96 52.09 -3.55 2.31
CA LYS A 96 51.11 -3.89 3.36
C LYS A 96 49.70 -3.46 2.94
N ARG A 97 48.68 -4.00 3.62
CA ARG A 97 47.29 -3.53 3.42
C ARG A 97 47.15 -2.13 3.97
N PHE A 98 46.43 -1.29 3.25
CA PHE A 98 46.01 0.05 3.68
C PHE A 98 44.53 0.23 3.51
N SER A 99 43.94 1.12 4.30
CA SER A 99 42.53 1.52 4.23
C SER A 99 42.45 3.01 4.56
N GLU A 100 41.95 3.76 3.62
CA GLU A 100 41.71 5.20 3.73
C GLU A 100 40.25 5.54 3.61
N THR A 101 39.78 6.44 4.46
CA THR A 101 38.37 6.86 4.47
C THR A 101 38.30 8.35 4.16
N PHE A 102 37.54 8.65 3.11
CA PHE A 102 37.15 10.02 2.78
C PHE A 102 35.72 10.22 3.25
N HIS A 103 35.53 11.07 4.25
CA HIS A 103 34.21 11.39 4.80
C HIS A 103 33.58 12.58 4.08
N LEU A 104 32.40 12.37 3.49
CA LEU A 104 31.54 13.42 3.00
C LEU A 104 30.50 13.73 4.09
N PRO A 105 30.54 14.93 4.69
CA PRO A 105 29.63 15.26 5.78
C PRO A 105 28.18 15.34 5.31
N GLN A 106 27.27 15.11 6.24
CA GLN A 106 25.86 15.34 6.04
C GLN A 106 25.57 16.78 5.64
N ARG A 107 24.60 17.00 4.75
CA ARG A 107 24.17 18.34 4.34
C ARG A 107 23.19 18.95 5.34
N GLY A 108 23.32 20.25 5.55
CA GLY A 108 22.48 21.02 6.45
C GLY A 108 22.99 21.11 7.88
N GLU A 109 22.42 21.99 8.68
CA GLU A 109 22.82 22.19 10.07
C GLU A 109 22.51 20.93 10.92
N GLU A 110 23.50 20.49 11.73
CA GLU A 110 23.30 19.41 12.70
C GLU A 110 22.16 19.75 13.67
N GLY A 111 21.26 18.81 13.89
CA GLY A 111 20.12 18.97 14.79
C GLY A 111 18.85 19.44 14.10
N THR A 112 18.89 19.75 12.82
CA THR A 112 17.68 19.89 12.02
C THR A 112 17.10 18.51 11.68
N THR A 113 15.80 18.41 11.62
CA THR A 113 15.07 17.17 11.69
C THR A 113 15.21 16.30 10.45
N LYS A 114 15.50 15.02 10.67
CA LYS A 114 15.44 14.00 9.60
C LYS A 114 13.96 13.74 9.27
N GLU A 115 13.53 14.21 8.14
CA GLU A 115 12.16 14.03 7.64
C GLU A 115 12.04 12.68 6.92
N ASN A 116 11.01 11.91 7.23
CA ASN A 116 10.68 10.71 6.46
C ASN A 116 9.77 11.10 5.31
N VAL A 117 10.17 10.78 4.10
CA VAL A 117 9.34 10.92 2.89
C VAL A 117 8.56 9.63 2.69
N SER A 118 7.27 9.76 2.53
CA SER A 118 6.37 8.65 2.20
C SER A 118 5.53 9.03 0.99
N CYS A 119 5.56 8.20 -0.05
CA CYS A 119 4.78 8.39 -1.26
C CYS A 119 3.83 7.23 -1.48
N GLU A 120 2.66 7.51 -2.06
CA GLU A 120 1.63 6.54 -2.37
C GLU A 120 1.03 6.84 -3.76
N ILE A 121 0.87 5.80 -4.59
CA ILE A 121 0.16 5.87 -5.86
C ILE A 121 -1.21 5.25 -5.69
N HIS A 122 -2.24 5.98 -6.08
CA HIS A 122 -3.61 5.56 -5.98
C HIS A 122 -4.24 5.34 -7.38
N ASP A 123 -4.94 4.22 -7.55
CA ASP A 123 -5.71 3.88 -8.75
C ASP A 123 -4.88 3.91 -10.06
N ALA A 124 -3.57 3.75 -9.99
CA ALA A 124 -2.63 3.92 -11.09
C ALA A 124 -2.78 5.27 -11.82
N ASN A 125 -3.26 6.31 -11.14
CA ASN A 125 -3.63 7.59 -11.72
C ASN A 125 -2.86 8.77 -11.14
N PHE A 126 -2.80 8.92 -9.83
CA PHE A 126 -2.15 10.04 -9.16
C PHE A 126 -1.23 9.56 -8.05
N MET A 127 -0.27 10.42 -7.70
CA MET A 127 0.67 10.15 -6.61
C MET A 127 0.65 11.29 -5.59
N GLY A 128 0.65 10.91 -4.31
CA GLY A 128 0.83 11.83 -3.19
C GLY A 128 2.06 11.49 -2.38
N CYS A 129 2.92 12.46 -2.16
CA CYS A 129 4.06 12.35 -1.24
C CYS A 129 3.83 13.22 -0.02
N LYS A 130 4.26 12.75 1.15
CA LYS A 130 4.17 13.48 2.42
C LYS A 130 5.50 13.40 3.15
N TRP A 131 5.82 14.41 3.91
CA TRP A 131 6.92 14.42 4.85
C TRP A 131 6.48 15.00 6.18
N THR A 132 7.17 14.60 7.23
CA THR A 132 6.85 15.05 8.58
C THR A 132 7.60 16.34 8.87
N VAL A 133 6.86 17.40 9.13
CA VAL A 133 7.40 18.66 9.63
C VAL A 133 7.46 18.55 11.14
N ARG A 134 8.67 18.60 11.72
CA ARG A 134 8.77 18.70 13.19
C ARG A 134 8.47 20.12 13.65
N ASN A 135 7.98 20.24 14.89
CA ASN A 135 7.74 21.51 15.58
C ASN A 135 9.07 22.21 15.93
N THR A 136 9.85 22.55 14.93
CA THR A 136 10.96 23.49 15.09
C THR A 136 10.43 24.90 14.97
N PRO A 137 10.93 25.86 15.75
CA PRO A 137 10.43 27.22 15.69
C PRO A 137 10.60 27.81 14.30
N GLY A 138 9.49 28.20 13.71
CA GLY A 138 9.34 29.16 12.59
C GLY A 138 9.95 28.71 11.24
N ASP A 139 9.51 29.27 10.21
CA ASP A 139 10.08 29.60 8.87
C ASP A 139 10.96 28.58 8.12
N ILE A 140 10.65 27.26 8.20
CA ILE A 140 11.30 26.33 7.28
C ILE A 140 10.51 26.26 5.99
N HIS A 141 11.13 26.70 4.89
CA HIS A 141 10.61 26.56 3.54
C HIS A 141 11.08 25.23 2.95
N TYR A 142 10.19 24.25 2.93
CA TYR A 142 10.48 22.94 2.34
C TYR A 142 10.29 22.95 0.83
N GLN A 143 11.17 22.23 0.12
CA GLN A 143 11.11 21.97 -1.30
C GLN A 143 11.28 20.48 -1.56
N PHE A 144 10.48 19.94 -2.46
CA PHE A 144 10.51 18.55 -2.88
C PHE A 144 10.96 18.46 -4.32
N PHE A 145 11.98 17.63 -4.55
CA PHE A 145 12.52 17.39 -5.87
C PHE A 145 12.46 15.90 -6.20
N TYR A 146 12.36 15.60 -7.49
CA TYR A 146 12.39 14.23 -7.99
C TYR A 146 13.21 14.13 -9.27
N SER A 147 13.84 12.96 -9.50
CA SER A 147 14.60 12.65 -10.69
C SER A 147 14.58 11.14 -10.97
N GLN A 148 14.61 10.77 -12.25
CA GLN A 148 14.52 9.36 -12.66
C GLN A 148 15.83 8.59 -12.53
N SER A 149 16.96 9.26 -12.52
CA SER A 149 18.27 8.59 -12.49
C SER A 149 19.34 9.55 -12.02
N PRO A 150 20.38 9.05 -11.35
CA PRO A 150 21.50 9.87 -10.97
C PRO A 150 22.27 10.44 -12.18
N LEU A 151 22.09 9.87 -13.35
CA LEU A 151 22.76 10.31 -14.59
C LEU A 151 22.10 11.53 -15.23
N THR A 152 20.83 11.78 -14.95
CA THR A 152 20.12 12.99 -15.33
C THR A 152 19.99 13.89 -14.11
N PHE A 153 20.95 14.78 -13.87
CA PHE A 153 20.95 15.77 -12.78
C PHE A 153 19.85 16.84 -12.91
N VAL A 154 18.81 16.58 -13.67
CA VAL A 154 17.65 17.46 -13.76
C VAL A 154 16.69 17.07 -12.66
N ASN A 155 16.90 17.65 -11.48
CA ASN A 155 15.89 17.58 -10.43
C ASN A 155 14.71 18.45 -10.87
N ARG A 156 13.53 17.83 -10.97
CA ARG A 156 12.27 18.55 -11.18
C ARG A 156 11.67 18.86 -9.82
N GLU A 157 11.12 20.05 -9.67
CA GLU A 157 10.45 20.45 -8.44
C GLU A 157 8.99 19.97 -8.43
N CYS A 158 8.43 19.77 -7.25
CA CYS A 158 7.03 19.43 -7.02
C CYS A 158 6.08 20.37 -7.78
N PRO A 159 5.16 19.84 -8.60
CA PRO A 159 4.22 20.67 -9.34
C PRO A 159 3.13 21.27 -8.45
N ASN A 160 2.63 20.53 -7.45
CA ASN A 160 1.51 20.93 -6.60
C ASN A 160 1.82 20.65 -5.13
N TYR A 161 2.22 21.65 -4.38
CA TYR A 161 2.47 21.51 -2.95
C TYR A 161 1.17 21.45 -2.14
N LYS A 162 1.16 20.56 -1.15
CA LYS A 162 0.15 20.57 -0.08
C LYS A 162 0.73 21.30 1.13
N THR A 163 -0.08 22.19 1.72
CA THR A 163 0.28 22.94 2.90
C THR A 163 -0.58 22.55 4.09
N ASP A 164 -0.03 22.69 5.30
CA ASP A 164 -0.76 22.59 6.56
C ASP A 164 -1.52 23.86 6.89
N SER A 165 -2.16 23.91 8.06
CA SER A 165 -2.90 25.07 8.56
C SER A 165 -2.03 26.31 8.80
N GLU A 166 -0.71 26.14 8.91
CA GLU A 166 0.25 27.23 9.12
C GLU A 166 0.89 27.69 7.79
N GLY A 167 0.45 27.11 6.66
CA GLY A 167 0.99 27.44 5.33
C GLY A 167 2.32 26.76 4.99
N ARG A 168 2.81 25.83 5.84
CA ARG A 168 4.06 25.09 5.59
C ARG A 168 3.82 23.99 4.58
N ARG A 169 4.75 23.80 3.65
CA ARG A 169 4.70 22.72 2.67
C ARG A 169 4.96 21.38 3.35
N VAL A 170 3.95 20.49 3.38
CA VAL A 170 3.97 19.18 4.06
C VAL A 170 3.78 18.02 3.11
N GLY A 171 3.58 18.29 1.83
CA GLY A 171 3.40 17.26 0.83
C GLY A 171 3.48 17.76 -0.59
N CYS A 172 3.59 16.81 -1.52
CA CYS A 172 3.58 17.02 -2.95
C CYS A 172 2.49 16.16 -3.59
N HIS A 173 1.75 16.72 -4.52
CA HIS A 173 0.71 16.02 -5.27
C HIS A 173 0.99 16.05 -6.76
N PHE A 174 0.89 14.89 -7.40
CA PHE A 174 0.98 14.71 -8.85
C PHE A 174 -0.39 14.25 -9.34
N ASP A 175 -1.05 15.09 -10.12
CA ASP A 175 -2.42 14.86 -10.62
C ASP A 175 -2.48 13.66 -11.59
N ASN A 176 -1.37 13.33 -12.22
CA ASN A 176 -1.21 12.17 -13.08
C ASN A 176 0.23 11.65 -13.03
N LEU A 177 0.44 10.46 -13.58
CA LEU A 177 1.75 9.80 -13.58
C LEU A 177 2.57 10.06 -14.87
N SER A 178 2.19 11.02 -15.70
CA SER A 178 2.91 11.36 -16.95
C SER A 178 4.35 11.81 -16.71
N GLU A 179 4.62 12.37 -15.54
CA GLU A 179 5.98 12.75 -15.11
C GLU A 179 6.87 11.53 -14.80
N PHE A 180 6.27 10.34 -14.69
CA PHE A 180 6.93 9.10 -14.33
C PHE A 180 6.75 8.02 -15.41
N PRO A 181 7.26 8.25 -16.65
CA PRO A 181 6.99 7.38 -17.80
C PRO A 181 7.57 5.97 -17.66
N ASN A 182 8.52 5.77 -16.78
CA ASN A 182 9.20 4.50 -16.57
C ASN A 182 9.01 4.00 -15.13
N PRO A 183 8.87 2.70 -14.93
CA PRO A 183 8.70 2.11 -13.59
C PRO A 183 10.00 2.00 -12.78
N TYR A 184 11.11 2.49 -13.28
CA TYR A 184 12.40 2.47 -12.58
C TYR A 184 12.34 3.27 -11.28
N PRO A 185 13.25 3.01 -10.33
CA PRO A 185 13.33 3.79 -9.12
C PRO A 185 13.55 5.27 -9.40
N TYR A 186 12.82 6.10 -8.69
CA TYR A 186 12.99 7.55 -8.70
C TYR A 186 13.66 7.99 -7.42
N HIS A 187 14.55 8.93 -7.54
CA HIS A 187 15.15 9.61 -6.42
C HIS A 187 14.25 10.77 -6.00
N PHE A 188 13.78 10.74 -4.78
CA PHE A 188 13.02 11.81 -4.15
C PHE A 188 13.88 12.50 -3.10
N LEU A 189 13.86 13.82 -3.11
CA LEU A 189 14.67 14.66 -2.24
C LEU A 189 13.78 15.75 -1.61
N VAL A 190 13.76 15.80 -0.30
CA VAL A 190 13.20 16.94 0.45
C VAL A 190 14.33 17.77 1.01
N THR A 191 14.36 19.02 0.65
CA THR A 191 15.27 20.03 1.21
C THR A 191 14.49 21.11 1.93
N GLY A 192 15.17 21.94 2.69
CA GLY A 192 14.56 23.08 3.31
C GLY A 192 15.56 24.18 3.62
N THR A 193 15.06 25.37 3.82
CA THR A 193 15.84 26.52 4.29
C THR A 193 15.14 27.19 5.44
N SER A 194 15.91 27.57 6.46
CA SER A 194 15.44 28.36 7.60
C SER A 194 16.39 29.52 7.80
N ASN A 195 15.87 30.76 7.80
CA ASN A 195 16.68 31.97 7.94
C ASN A 195 17.87 32.06 6.97
N GLY A 196 17.68 31.57 5.73
CA GLY A 196 18.71 31.54 4.69
C GLY A 196 19.78 30.46 4.84
N ARG A 197 19.65 29.55 5.81
CA ARG A 197 20.54 28.39 6.00
C ARG A 197 19.84 27.11 5.56
N GLU A 198 20.60 26.23 4.95
CA GLU A 198 20.10 24.91 4.58
C GLU A 198 19.82 24.08 5.84
N VAL A 199 18.63 23.44 5.91
CA VAL A 199 18.32 22.44 6.91
C VAL A 199 18.68 21.06 6.38
N GLN A 200 18.85 20.12 7.27
CA GLN A 200 19.15 18.74 6.90
C GLN A 200 18.12 18.20 5.92
N CYS A 201 18.57 17.72 4.77
CA CYS A 201 17.72 17.11 3.77
C CYS A 201 17.43 15.63 4.05
N THR A 202 16.40 15.12 3.38
CA THR A 202 16.08 13.68 3.35
C THR A 202 15.91 13.27 1.90
N ASP A 203 16.51 12.15 1.54
CA ASP A 203 16.38 11.57 0.21
C ASP A 203 16.12 10.06 0.29
N ASP A 204 15.38 9.54 -0.70
CA ASP A 204 15.12 8.12 -0.84
C ASP A 204 14.98 7.74 -2.31
N ASN A 205 15.31 6.47 -2.62
CA ASN A 205 15.09 5.87 -3.93
C ASN A 205 13.88 4.97 -3.86
N ILE A 206 12.80 5.42 -4.44
CA ILE A 206 11.52 4.75 -4.37
C ILE A 206 11.20 4.12 -5.72
N SER A 207 10.95 2.82 -5.69
CA SER A 207 10.33 2.10 -6.80
C SER A 207 8.84 2.41 -6.80
N LEU A 208 8.31 2.93 -7.90
CA LEU A 208 6.88 3.23 -8.00
C LEU A 208 6.00 2.00 -7.79
N TRP A 209 6.54 0.81 -8.05
CA TRP A 209 5.84 -0.44 -7.83
C TRP A 209 5.61 -0.76 -6.36
N ASP A 210 6.49 -0.29 -5.49
CA ASP A 210 6.44 -0.59 -4.05
C ASP A 210 5.47 0.31 -3.29
N ILE A 211 5.09 1.45 -3.89
CA ILE A 211 4.23 2.47 -3.28
C ILE A 211 2.82 2.50 -3.84
N GLU A 212 2.46 1.54 -4.70
CA GLU A 212 1.12 1.47 -5.28
C GLU A 212 0.12 0.87 -4.29
N ILE A 213 -0.94 1.61 -4.02
CA ILE A 213 -2.05 1.23 -3.14
C ILE A 213 -3.26 0.86 -3.98
N PHE A 214 -3.84 -0.29 -3.68
CA PHE A 214 -5.00 -0.81 -4.38
C PHE A 214 -6.27 -0.62 -3.56
N LYS A 215 -7.34 -0.23 -4.24
CA LYS A 215 -8.68 -0.38 -3.71
C LYS A 215 -9.11 -1.84 -3.80
N PRO A 216 -9.91 -2.31 -2.83
CA PRO A 216 -10.47 -3.65 -2.94
C PRO A 216 -11.35 -3.75 -4.19
N PRO A 217 -11.28 -4.87 -4.92
CA PRO A 217 -12.14 -5.07 -6.09
C PRO A 217 -13.61 -5.18 -5.68
N ASN A 218 -14.50 -4.79 -6.59
CA ASN A 218 -15.93 -5.05 -6.45
C ASN A 218 -16.23 -6.48 -6.87
N VAL A 219 -16.98 -7.22 -6.04
CA VAL A 219 -17.40 -8.60 -6.35
C VAL A 219 -18.78 -8.58 -6.96
N THR A 220 -18.94 -9.27 -8.09
CA THR A 220 -20.27 -9.63 -8.65
C THR A 220 -20.57 -11.08 -8.29
N ILE A 221 -21.82 -11.34 -7.87
CA ILE A 221 -22.21 -12.65 -7.34
C ILE A 221 -23.39 -13.18 -8.14
N ASN A 222 -23.21 -14.36 -8.73
CA ASN A 222 -24.27 -15.07 -9.47
C ASN A 222 -24.48 -16.44 -8.83
N CYS A 223 -25.66 -16.63 -8.21
CA CYS A 223 -26.02 -17.88 -7.55
C CYS A 223 -27.00 -18.69 -8.38
N THR A 224 -26.77 -20.01 -8.48
CA THR A 224 -27.71 -20.99 -9.04
C THR A 224 -27.87 -22.08 -7.99
N SER A 225 -29.08 -22.21 -7.42
CA SER A 225 -29.37 -23.16 -6.35
C SER A 225 -28.37 -23.12 -5.19
N LEU A 226 -27.43 -24.07 -5.14
CA LEU A 226 -26.45 -24.18 -4.06
C LEU A 226 -25.03 -23.76 -4.45
N ARG A 227 -24.83 -23.24 -5.68
CA ARG A 227 -23.53 -22.79 -6.15
C ARG A 227 -23.56 -21.31 -6.50
N CYS A 228 -22.68 -20.53 -5.91
CA CYS A 228 -22.49 -19.12 -6.20
C CYS A 228 -21.13 -18.90 -6.85
N ARG A 229 -21.14 -18.23 -7.99
CA ARG A 229 -19.91 -17.75 -8.66
C ARG A 229 -19.66 -16.32 -8.24
N LEU A 230 -18.53 -16.10 -7.60
CA LEU A 230 -17.99 -14.81 -7.21
C LEU A 230 -17.00 -14.38 -8.28
N GLN A 231 -17.16 -13.20 -8.85
CA GLN A 231 -16.30 -12.67 -9.90
C GLN A 231 -15.93 -11.22 -9.58
N TRP A 232 -14.71 -10.82 -9.93
CA TRP A 232 -14.20 -9.46 -9.72
C TRP A 232 -13.28 -9.04 -10.85
N GLN A 233 -12.99 -7.75 -10.93
CA GLN A 233 -12.07 -7.21 -11.93
C GLN A 233 -10.67 -7.10 -11.34
N ILE A 234 -9.66 -7.20 -12.22
CA ILE A 234 -8.27 -6.94 -11.85
C ILE A 234 -8.14 -5.45 -11.48
N PRO A 235 -7.49 -5.11 -10.35
CA PRO A 235 -7.23 -3.72 -10.00
C PRO A 235 -6.42 -3.00 -11.07
N LYS A 236 -6.68 -1.73 -11.27
CA LYS A 236 -5.82 -0.89 -12.12
C LYS A 236 -4.44 -0.81 -11.51
N THR A 237 -3.41 -0.95 -12.33
CA THR A 237 -2.01 -0.90 -11.91
C THR A 237 -1.16 -0.22 -12.97
N ILE A 238 -0.07 0.39 -12.55
CA ILE A 238 0.97 0.92 -13.44
C ILE A 238 1.78 -0.19 -14.15
N GLN A 239 1.63 -1.44 -13.71
CA GLN A 239 2.24 -2.61 -14.33
C GLN A 239 1.29 -3.29 -15.32
N PHE A 240 1.81 -3.66 -16.49
CA PHE A 240 1.05 -4.33 -17.56
C PHE A 240 0.87 -5.86 -17.37
N GLN A 241 1.04 -6.43 -16.19
CA GLN A 241 0.91 -7.88 -15.98
C GLN A 241 -0.41 -8.23 -15.29
N ASP A 242 -1.34 -8.78 -16.05
CA ASP A 242 -2.67 -9.18 -15.59
C ASP A 242 -2.68 -10.26 -14.48
N ASN A 243 -1.61 -11.04 -14.35
CA ASN A 243 -1.55 -12.18 -13.43
C ASN A 243 -0.75 -11.93 -12.14
N ALA A 244 -0.52 -10.67 -11.80
CA ALA A 244 0.36 -10.30 -10.68
C ALA A 244 -0.35 -10.14 -9.33
N PHE A 245 -1.61 -10.58 -9.22
CA PHE A 245 -2.41 -10.34 -8.01
C PHE A 245 -2.73 -11.61 -7.23
N GLU A 246 -2.83 -11.44 -5.94
CA GLU A 246 -3.38 -12.37 -4.96
C GLU A 246 -4.58 -11.73 -4.27
N TYR A 247 -5.62 -12.53 -4.06
CA TYR A 247 -6.87 -12.10 -3.44
C TYR A 247 -7.16 -12.92 -2.20
N GLN A 248 -7.80 -12.29 -1.23
CA GLN A 248 -8.42 -12.99 -0.11
C GLN A 248 -9.93 -12.73 -0.12
N LEU A 249 -10.70 -13.81 -0.04
CA LEU A 249 -12.14 -13.78 0.17
C LEU A 249 -12.41 -14.21 1.60
N GLN A 250 -13.18 -13.42 2.32
CA GLN A 250 -13.69 -13.71 3.65
C GLN A 250 -15.18 -13.95 3.54
N ILE A 251 -15.63 -15.18 3.80
CA ILE A 251 -17.04 -15.57 3.69
C ILE A 251 -17.57 -15.95 5.07
N GLN A 252 -18.73 -15.40 5.43
CA GLN A 252 -19.41 -15.64 6.70
C GLN A 252 -20.89 -15.91 6.50
N LYS A 253 -21.44 -16.91 7.19
CA LYS A 253 -22.88 -17.19 7.20
C LYS A 253 -23.59 -16.31 8.22
N ILE A 254 -24.65 -15.61 7.81
CA ILE A 254 -25.42 -14.72 8.68
C ILE A 254 -26.31 -15.54 9.63
N GLY A 255 -26.26 -15.20 10.91
CA GLY A 255 -27.13 -15.81 11.94
C GLY A 255 -26.68 -17.16 12.47
N ASP A 256 -25.59 -17.71 11.99
CA ASP A 256 -25.01 -18.95 12.49
C ASP A 256 -23.83 -18.65 13.42
N LYS A 257 -24.07 -18.74 14.73
CA LYS A 257 -23.03 -18.50 15.76
C LYS A 257 -21.89 -19.54 15.74
N ASN A 258 -22.14 -20.71 15.16
CA ASN A 258 -21.19 -21.81 15.08
C ASN A 258 -20.40 -21.82 13.74
N PHE A 259 -20.78 -20.99 12.79
CA PHE A 259 -20.08 -20.88 11.52
C PHE A 259 -18.86 -20.01 11.69
N SER A 260 -17.69 -20.63 11.65
CA SER A 260 -16.42 -19.89 11.62
C SER A 260 -16.25 -19.18 10.28
N GLU A 261 -15.81 -17.93 10.35
CA GLU A 261 -15.37 -17.18 9.20
C GLU A 261 -14.30 -17.96 8.42
N VAL A 262 -14.48 -18.11 7.10
CA VAL A 262 -13.54 -18.83 6.25
C VAL A 262 -12.83 -17.85 5.33
N VAL A 263 -11.49 -17.88 5.34
CA VAL A 263 -10.65 -17.05 4.48
C VAL A 263 -10.02 -17.90 3.39
N PHE A 264 -10.27 -17.56 2.14
CA PHE A 264 -9.71 -18.21 0.96
C PHE A 264 -8.62 -17.35 0.32
N ASN A 265 -7.46 -17.94 0.06
CA ASN A 265 -6.38 -17.28 -0.69
C ASN A 265 -6.45 -17.71 -2.16
N ILE A 266 -6.63 -16.76 -3.06
CA ILE A 266 -6.82 -16.98 -4.49
C ILE A 266 -5.71 -16.26 -5.25
N LYS A 267 -5.02 -16.98 -6.11
CA LYS A 267 -3.90 -16.42 -6.89
C LYS A 267 -4.20 -16.47 -8.38
N ARG A 268 -3.90 -15.39 -9.06
CA ARG A 268 -3.92 -15.30 -10.54
C ARG A 268 -5.27 -15.56 -11.23
N THR A 269 -6.36 -15.60 -10.48
CA THR A 269 -7.71 -15.73 -11.05
C THR A 269 -8.62 -14.66 -10.46
N THR A 270 -9.67 -14.30 -11.20
CA THR A 270 -10.64 -13.25 -10.84
C THR A 270 -12.03 -13.84 -10.59
N ASN A 271 -12.09 -15.13 -10.29
CA ASN A 271 -13.35 -15.79 -9.95
C ASN A 271 -13.12 -16.91 -8.95
N TYR A 272 -14.19 -17.24 -8.22
CA TYR A 272 -14.22 -18.34 -7.26
C TYR A 272 -15.64 -18.90 -7.18
N ASP A 273 -15.76 -20.25 -7.30
CA ASP A 273 -17.04 -20.92 -7.13
C ASP A 273 -17.18 -21.40 -5.69
N TYR A 274 -18.20 -20.91 -4.99
CA TYR A 274 -18.48 -21.26 -3.60
C TYR A 274 -19.80 -22.02 -3.51
N THR A 275 -19.79 -23.17 -2.81
CA THR A 275 -21.00 -23.95 -2.55
C THR A 275 -21.62 -23.49 -1.25
N ILE A 276 -22.87 -23.05 -1.32
CA ILE A 276 -23.66 -22.58 -0.17
C ILE A 276 -24.60 -23.68 0.33
N SER A 277 -24.86 -23.72 1.62
CA SER A 277 -26.06 -24.32 2.19
C SER A 277 -27.17 -23.25 2.26
N TYR A 278 -28.41 -23.65 2.56
CA TYR A 278 -29.47 -22.69 2.75
C TYR A 278 -29.09 -21.64 3.81
N GLY A 279 -29.38 -20.38 3.51
CA GLY A 279 -29.09 -19.23 4.37
C GLY A 279 -28.48 -18.07 3.63
N LYS A 280 -28.36 -16.95 4.33
CA LYS A 280 -27.65 -15.76 3.85
C LYS A 280 -26.19 -15.78 4.27
N TYR A 281 -25.33 -15.28 3.39
CA TYR A 281 -23.89 -15.16 3.59
C TYR A 281 -23.45 -13.74 3.29
N THR A 282 -22.33 -13.34 3.87
CA THR A 282 -21.58 -12.14 3.47
C THR A 282 -20.25 -12.53 2.90
N VAL A 283 -19.75 -11.77 1.94
CA VAL A 283 -18.40 -11.86 1.41
C VAL A 283 -17.72 -10.51 1.44
N LYS A 284 -16.46 -10.50 1.82
CA LYS A 284 -15.52 -9.38 1.66
C LYS A 284 -14.33 -9.85 0.86
N ILE A 285 -13.72 -8.94 0.12
CA ILE A 285 -12.52 -9.21 -0.68
C ILE A 285 -11.45 -8.17 -0.38
N ARG A 286 -10.18 -8.58 -0.44
CA ARG A 286 -9.04 -7.70 -0.51
C ARG A 286 -8.00 -8.26 -1.47
N THR A 287 -7.10 -7.41 -1.91
CA THR A 287 -6.09 -7.74 -2.92
C THR A 287 -4.71 -7.25 -2.53
N ARG A 288 -3.69 -7.91 -3.08
CA ARG A 288 -2.30 -7.43 -3.08
C ARG A 288 -1.59 -7.90 -4.34
N LYS A 289 -0.46 -7.28 -4.66
CA LYS A 289 0.48 -7.84 -5.64
C LYS A 289 1.11 -9.12 -5.09
N LEU A 290 1.35 -10.09 -5.96
CA LEU A 290 2.12 -11.28 -5.63
C LEU A 290 3.52 -10.88 -5.12
N PHE A 291 3.96 -11.52 -4.04
CA PHE A 291 5.26 -11.28 -3.38
C PHE A 291 5.37 -9.95 -2.59
N TYR A 292 4.32 -9.10 -2.59
CA TYR A 292 4.28 -7.90 -1.76
C TYR A 292 3.59 -8.20 -0.42
N LYS A 293 4.01 -7.48 0.63
CA LYS A 293 3.48 -7.73 1.99
C LYS A 293 2.15 -7.04 2.25
N ASN A 294 1.93 -5.88 1.63
CA ASN A 294 0.80 -5.03 1.97
C ASN A 294 -0.46 -5.42 1.21
N TRP A 295 -1.52 -5.71 1.95
CA TRP A 295 -2.86 -5.92 1.43
C TRP A 295 -3.60 -4.59 1.28
N SER A 296 -4.54 -4.51 0.33
CA SER A 296 -5.55 -3.45 0.34
C SER A 296 -6.43 -3.55 1.59
N GLU A 297 -7.20 -2.51 1.85
CA GLU A 297 -8.34 -2.61 2.77
C GLU A 297 -9.31 -3.69 2.31
N TRP A 298 -10.16 -4.18 3.24
CA TRP A 298 -11.26 -5.05 2.90
C TRP A 298 -12.37 -4.26 2.19
N SER A 299 -13.03 -4.88 1.20
CA SER A 299 -14.24 -4.33 0.62
C SER A 299 -15.36 -4.25 1.65
N GLU A 300 -16.36 -3.42 1.37
CA GLU A 300 -17.65 -3.51 2.06
C GLU A 300 -18.24 -4.92 1.90
N PRO A 301 -18.92 -5.43 2.95
CA PRO A 301 -19.53 -6.75 2.92
C PRO A 301 -20.70 -6.77 1.92
N GLN A 302 -20.72 -7.78 1.05
CA GLN A 302 -21.83 -8.01 0.13
C GLN A 302 -22.58 -9.27 0.55
N GLU A 303 -23.91 -9.18 0.60
CA GLU A 303 -24.79 -10.30 0.95
C GLU A 303 -25.13 -11.15 -0.28
N PHE A 304 -25.22 -12.46 -0.06
CA PHE A 304 -25.65 -13.43 -1.09
C PHE A 304 -26.31 -14.66 -0.45
N GLY A 305 -26.91 -15.50 -1.29
CA GLY A 305 -27.70 -16.63 -0.84
C GLY A 305 -29.17 -16.26 -0.60
N GLU A 306 -29.97 -17.24 -0.26
CA GLU A 306 -31.41 -17.07 -0.04
C GLU A 306 -31.75 -17.13 1.44
N GLU A 307 -32.73 -16.35 1.85
CA GLU A 307 -33.30 -16.50 3.19
C GLU A 307 -33.90 -17.90 3.33
N VAL A 308 -33.61 -18.54 4.45
CA VAL A 308 -34.36 -19.74 4.85
C VAL A 308 -35.80 -19.32 4.96
N ARG A 309 -36.64 -19.65 3.99
CA ARG A 309 -38.10 -19.58 4.21
C ARG A 309 -38.41 -20.43 5.42
N LYS A 310 -38.71 -19.79 6.53
CA LYS A 310 -39.36 -20.51 7.64
C LYS A 310 -40.63 -21.08 7.05
N ASP A 311 -40.65 -22.39 6.82
CA ASP A 311 -41.82 -23.06 6.34
C ASP A 311 -42.83 -23.05 7.51
N ASN A 312 -43.71 -22.05 7.46
CA ASN A 312 -44.77 -21.86 8.46
C ASN A 312 -45.94 -22.83 8.19
N SER A 313 -45.73 -23.88 7.40
CA SER A 313 -46.75 -24.87 7.10
C SER A 313 -47.20 -25.66 8.34
N LEU A 314 -46.29 -25.88 9.28
CA LEU A 314 -46.56 -26.67 10.49
C LEU A 314 -47.68 -26.07 11.35
N PRO A 315 -47.69 -24.77 11.74
CA PRO A 315 -48.82 -24.18 12.46
C PRO A 315 -50.11 -24.13 11.63
N VAL A 316 -50.04 -23.98 10.32
CA VAL A 316 -51.21 -24.03 9.44
C VAL A 316 -51.80 -25.43 9.39
N ILE A 317 -50.99 -26.48 9.26
CA ILE A 317 -51.41 -27.87 9.29
C ILE A 317 -52.03 -28.20 10.65
N MET A 318 -51.42 -27.79 11.75
CA MET A 318 -51.95 -28.02 13.09
C MET A 318 -53.30 -27.32 13.32
N SER A 319 -53.47 -26.10 12.80
CA SER A 319 -54.78 -25.39 12.87
C SER A 319 -55.85 -26.06 12.05
N LEU A 320 -55.54 -26.54 10.85
CA LEU A 320 -56.48 -27.30 10.00
C LEU A 320 -56.90 -28.61 10.63
N LEU A 321 -55.96 -29.36 11.25
CA LEU A 321 -56.27 -30.58 12.00
C LEU A 321 -57.16 -30.30 13.19
N GLY A 322 -56.90 -29.22 13.90
CA GLY A 322 -57.73 -28.77 15.04
C GLY A 322 -59.14 -28.45 14.61
N ILE A 323 -59.35 -27.72 13.50
CA ILE A 323 -60.67 -27.43 12.97
C ILE A 323 -61.37 -28.68 12.52
N ALA A 324 -60.73 -29.62 11.81
CA ALA A 324 -61.30 -30.89 11.40
C ALA A 324 -61.75 -31.71 12.61
N PHE A 325 -60.97 -31.77 13.68
CA PHE A 325 -61.32 -32.46 14.91
C PHE A 325 -62.56 -31.86 15.58
N ILE A 326 -62.67 -30.53 15.67
CA ILE A 326 -63.84 -29.83 16.18
C ILE A 326 -65.10 -30.17 15.35
N MET A 327 -64.97 -30.15 14.02
CA MET A 327 -66.06 -30.51 13.11
C MET A 327 -66.54 -31.93 13.31
N LEU A 328 -65.64 -32.91 13.54
CA LEU A 328 -65.97 -34.30 13.88
C LEU A 328 -66.75 -34.40 15.19
N LEU A 329 -66.31 -33.64 16.20
CA LEU A 329 -67.03 -33.61 17.50
C LEU A 329 -68.46 -33.05 17.38
N ILE A 330 -68.63 -31.96 16.60
CA ILE A 330 -69.92 -31.34 16.29
C ILE A 330 -70.81 -32.34 15.56
N MET A 331 -70.25 -32.97 14.50
CA MET A 331 -71.00 -34.02 13.78
C MET A 331 -71.47 -35.19 14.67
N GLY A 332 -70.52 -35.68 15.50
CA GLY A 332 -70.85 -36.76 16.48
C GLY A 332 -71.93 -36.34 17.42
N TYR A 333 -71.85 -35.10 17.93
CA TYR A 333 -72.93 -34.56 18.84
C TYR A 333 -74.29 -34.44 18.09
N LEU A 334 -74.28 -33.91 16.86
CA LEU A 334 -75.51 -33.77 16.04
C LEU A 334 -76.12 -35.15 15.71
N CYS A 335 -75.30 -36.12 15.32
CA CYS A 335 -75.72 -37.49 15.06
C CYS A 335 -76.33 -38.12 16.33
N LYS A 336 -75.69 -37.97 17.54
CA LYS A 336 -76.23 -38.43 18.78
C LYS A 336 -77.55 -37.77 19.10
N ARG A 337 -77.67 -36.48 18.93
CA ARG A 337 -78.94 -35.72 19.16
C ARG A 337 -80.05 -36.16 18.20
N TYR A 338 -79.73 -36.37 16.91
CA TYR A 338 -80.68 -36.86 15.90
C TYR A 338 -81.17 -38.27 16.27
N TYR A 339 -80.29 -39.17 16.69
CA TYR A 339 -80.65 -40.52 17.14
C TYR A 339 -81.54 -40.50 18.37
N VAL A 340 -81.27 -39.61 19.31
CA VAL A 340 -82.14 -39.43 20.46
C VAL A 340 -83.54 -38.90 20.09
N LEU A 341 -83.59 -37.92 19.16
CA LEU A 341 -84.86 -37.37 18.64
C LEU A 341 -85.66 -38.43 17.88
N GLN A 342 -85.06 -39.27 17.08
CA GLN A 342 -85.72 -40.39 16.41
C GLN A 342 -86.33 -41.41 17.35
N LYS A 343 -85.69 -41.63 18.51
CA LYS A 343 -86.21 -42.50 19.55
C LYS A 343 -87.43 -41.90 20.28
N ILE A 344 -87.50 -40.59 20.44
CA ILE A 344 -88.56 -39.90 21.18
C ILE A 344 -89.81 -39.67 20.31
N ILE A 345 -89.64 -39.39 19.00
CA ILE A 345 -90.77 -39.10 18.09
C ILE A 345 -91.76 -40.27 17.99
N PRO A 346 -91.40 -41.55 17.83
CA PRO A 346 -92.37 -42.63 17.79
C PRO A 346 -93.15 -42.84 19.08
N THR A 347 -92.54 -42.54 20.24
CA THR A 347 -93.17 -42.63 21.54
C THR A 347 -94.25 -41.56 21.76
N VAL A 348 -94.08 -40.34 21.17
CA VAL A 348 -95.02 -39.22 21.28
C VAL A 348 -96.19 -39.40 20.32
N LEU A 349 -96.06 -40.05 19.16
CA LEU A 349 -97.12 -40.34 18.23
C LEU A 349 -98.06 -41.46 18.66
N TYR A 350 -97.63 -42.36 19.62
CA TYR A 350 -98.47 -43.45 20.15
C TYR A 350 -99.40 -43.03 21.30
N ILE A 351 -99.19 -41.86 21.89
CA ILE A 351 -99.99 -41.34 23.04
C ILE A 351 -101.15 -40.48 22.61
N ARG A 352 -101.39 -40.20 21.30
CA ARG A 352 -102.52 -39.37 20.78
C ARG A 352 -103.41 -40.14 19.82
N ARG A 353 -104.09 -41.17 20.36
CA ARG A 353 -105.41 -41.64 19.84
C ARG A 353 -106.43 -41.56 20.98
N PRO A 354 -107.36 -40.59 20.92
CA PRO A 354 -108.59 -40.68 21.69
C PRO A 354 -109.51 -41.65 21.05
N SER A 355 -110.21 -42.37 21.83
CA SER A 355 -111.38 -43.22 21.59
C SER A 355 -112.44 -42.52 20.79
#